data_d095dcae5a9f6928171425f772caf6e0
#
_entry.id   d095dcae5a9f6928171425f772caf6e0
#
_cell.length_a   1.000
_cell.length_b   1.000
_cell.length_c   1.000
_cell.angle_alpha   90.00
_cell.angle_beta   90.00
_cell.angle_gamma   90.00
#
_symmetry.space_group_name_H-M   'P 1'
#
loop_
_entity.id
_entity.type
_entity.pdbx_description
1 polymer ?
#
loop_
_entity_poly.entity_id
_entity_poly.type
_entity_poly.pdbx_seq_one_letter_code
_entity_poly.pdbx_strand_id
1 'polypeptide(L)'
;GVDYSAYSAQKKGEPLEVAIPTSGTTVTPRPVMILKSSDNKEAAEAFVDFMFSEEAQEISASKNMIPANKDIAPKNGPKLDEIKTLNDDLDGLVSQSKDIKETFAKRYLK
;
A
#
# COMPACT_ATOMS: atom_id res chain seq x y z
N GLY A 1 7.72 -2.26 -8.49
CA GLY A 1 6.37 -1.80 -8.89
C GLY A 1 5.38 -1.95 -7.75
N VAL A 2 4.15 -1.58 -8.00
CA VAL A 2 3.05 -1.69 -7.03
C VAL A 2 2.19 -2.89 -7.44
N ASP A 3 1.96 -3.80 -6.52
CA ASP A 3 1.30 -5.09 -6.74
C ASP A 3 -0.10 -4.97 -7.37
N TYR A 4 -0.98 -4.11 -6.83
CA TYR A 4 -2.33 -3.94 -7.37
C TYR A 4 -2.34 -3.46 -8.83
N SER A 5 -1.33 -2.68 -9.24
CA SER A 5 -1.18 -2.26 -10.65
C SER A 5 -0.79 -3.42 -11.54
N ALA A 6 0.09 -4.29 -11.06
CA ALA A 6 0.50 -5.49 -11.77
C ALA A 6 -0.68 -6.47 -11.94
N TYR A 7 -1.44 -6.75 -10.89
CA TYR A 7 -2.65 -7.57 -10.98
C TYR A 7 -3.70 -6.98 -11.93
N SER A 8 -3.81 -5.65 -11.95
CA SER A 8 -4.72 -4.96 -12.87
C SER A 8 -4.28 -5.07 -14.33
N ALA A 9 -2.95 -5.06 -14.58
CA ALA A 9 -2.39 -5.26 -15.91
C ALA A 9 -2.52 -6.72 -16.38
N GLN A 10 -2.27 -7.70 -15.52
CA GLN A 10 -2.52 -9.11 -15.79
C GLN A 10 -3.97 -9.34 -16.26
N LYS A 11 -4.93 -8.72 -15.57
CA LYS A 11 -6.37 -8.82 -15.95
C LYS A 11 -6.64 -8.28 -17.36
N LYS A 12 -5.82 -7.36 -17.86
CA LYS A 12 -5.90 -6.83 -19.23
C LYS A 12 -5.14 -7.67 -20.26
N GLY A 13 -4.54 -8.78 -19.82
CA GLY A 13 -3.79 -9.68 -20.71
C GLY A 13 -2.32 -9.33 -20.87
N GLU A 14 -1.79 -8.42 -20.08
CA GLU A 14 -0.35 -8.10 -20.09
C GLU A 14 0.48 -9.30 -19.60
N PRO A 15 1.56 -9.66 -20.30
CA PRO A 15 2.39 -10.83 -19.97
C PRO A 15 3.37 -10.53 -18.81
N LEU A 16 2.84 -10.35 -17.62
CA LEU A 16 3.62 -10.10 -16.41
C LEU A 16 3.09 -10.91 -15.22
N GLU A 17 3.95 -11.11 -14.23
CA GLU A 17 3.61 -11.83 -13.01
C GLU A 17 4.12 -11.06 -11.78
N VAL A 18 3.42 -11.21 -10.65
CA VAL A 18 3.83 -10.63 -9.37
C VAL A 18 4.60 -11.67 -8.60
N ALA A 19 5.89 -11.44 -8.41
CA ALA A 19 6.75 -12.25 -7.55
C ALA A 19 6.99 -11.54 -6.21
N ILE A 20 6.62 -12.19 -5.11
CA ILE A 20 6.88 -11.71 -3.75
C ILE A 20 8.13 -12.43 -3.25
N PRO A 21 9.21 -11.68 -2.91
CA PRO A 21 10.46 -12.29 -2.47
C PRO A 21 10.29 -13.05 -1.15
N THR A 22 10.77 -14.28 -1.08
CA THR A 22 10.78 -15.07 0.17
C THR A 22 11.72 -14.51 1.24
N SER A 23 12.70 -13.69 0.82
CA SER A 23 13.58 -12.94 1.72
C SER A 23 12.84 -11.86 2.50
N GLY A 24 11.74 -11.38 1.97
CA GLY A 24 10.90 -10.33 2.53
C GLY A 24 10.75 -9.13 1.59
N THR A 25 9.72 -8.35 1.83
CA THR A 25 9.45 -7.11 1.08
C THR A 25 8.92 -6.02 2.02
N THR A 26 8.92 -4.79 1.55
CA THR A 26 8.28 -3.68 2.26
C THR A 26 6.79 -3.66 1.96
N VAL A 27 5.98 -3.39 2.99
CA VAL A 27 4.54 -3.12 2.85
C VAL A 27 4.28 -1.72 3.37
N THR A 28 3.94 -0.83 2.45
CA THR A 28 3.73 0.57 2.78
C THR A 28 2.25 0.85 2.98
N PRO A 29 1.82 1.23 4.19
CA PRO A 29 0.44 1.58 4.45
C PRO A 29 0.06 2.86 3.72
N ARG A 30 -1.22 2.99 3.36
CA ARG A 30 -1.80 4.22 2.81
C ARG A 30 -2.62 4.89 3.90
N PRO A 31 -2.08 5.92 4.55
CA PRO A 31 -2.79 6.59 5.61
C PRO A 31 -3.96 7.41 5.06
N VAL A 32 -5.05 7.45 5.79
CA VAL A 32 -6.12 8.43 5.64
C VAL A 32 -6.02 9.44 6.78
N MET A 33 -6.29 10.72 6.48
CA MET A 33 -6.20 11.78 7.48
C MET A 33 -7.26 12.84 7.24
N ILE A 34 -7.72 13.45 8.32
CA ILE A 34 -8.64 14.59 8.28
C ILE A 34 -7.81 15.87 8.46
N LEU A 35 -7.92 16.79 7.51
CA LEU A 35 -7.22 18.07 7.61
C LEU A 35 -7.79 18.90 8.76
N LYS A 36 -6.92 19.51 9.57
CA LYS A 36 -7.31 20.38 10.67
C LYS A 36 -8.17 21.56 10.21
N SER A 37 -7.93 22.03 8.99
CA SER A 37 -8.65 23.12 8.33
C SER A 37 -9.96 22.70 7.66
N SER A 38 -10.39 21.45 7.78
CA SER A 38 -11.66 21.00 7.20
C SER A 38 -12.85 21.69 7.87
N ASP A 39 -13.73 22.26 7.06
CA ASP A 39 -14.99 22.87 7.53
C ASP A 39 -16.10 21.82 7.77
N ASN A 40 -15.91 20.60 7.24
CA ASN A 40 -16.88 19.50 7.33
C ASN A 40 -16.30 18.30 8.09
N LYS A 41 -15.89 18.50 9.33
CA LYS A 41 -15.22 17.45 10.13
C LYS A 41 -16.11 16.25 10.37
N GLU A 42 -17.37 16.47 10.71
CA GLU A 42 -18.34 15.39 10.95
C GLU A 42 -18.48 14.47 9.72
N ALA A 43 -18.63 15.06 8.53
CA ALA A 43 -18.69 14.28 7.29
C ALA A 43 -17.38 13.57 6.99
N ALA A 44 -16.24 14.20 7.31
CA ALA A 44 -14.93 13.59 7.12
C ALA A 44 -14.71 12.41 8.08
N GLU A 45 -15.15 12.52 9.33
CA GLU A 45 -15.12 11.44 10.32
C GLU A 45 -16.01 10.28 9.88
N ALA A 46 -17.25 10.55 9.46
CA ALA A 46 -18.16 9.54 8.92
C ALA A 46 -17.56 8.81 7.70
N PHE A 47 -16.85 9.54 6.83
CA PHE A 47 -16.15 8.91 5.70
C PHE A 47 -14.99 8.02 6.15
N VAL A 48 -14.21 8.45 7.15
CA VAL A 48 -13.14 7.62 7.71
C VAL A 48 -13.71 6.35 8.33
N ASP A 49 -14.80 6.46 9.09
CA ASP A 49 -15.49 5.30 9.69
C ASP A 49 -15.98 4.35 8.59
N PHE A 50 -16.57 4.87 7.51
CA PHE A 50 -16.95 4.06 6.36
C PHE A 50 -15.75 3.34 5.73
N MET A 51 -14.59 4.00 5.60
CA MET A 51 -13.39 3.39 5.03
C MET A 51 -12.91 2.14 5.80
N PHE A 52 -13.22 2.06 7.10
CA PHE A 52 -12.91 0.90 7.93
C PHE A 52 -14.07 -0.09 8.07
N SER A 53 -15.21 0.17 7.45
CA SER A 53 -16.31 -0.80 7.39
C SER A 53 -15.95 -2.03 6.56
N GLU A 54 -16.60 -3.15 6.81
CA GLU A 54 -16.42 -4.39 6.05
C GLU A 54 -16.66 -4.16 4.56
N GLU A 55 -17.73 -3.44 4.20
CA GLU A 55 -18.07 -3.10 2.82
C GLU A 55 -16.93 -2.35 2.11
N ALA A 56 -16.37 -1.30 2.71
CA ALA A 56 -15.27 -0.53 2.10
C ALA A 56 -13.98 -1.36 2.01
N GLN A 57 -13.72 -2.24 2.97
CA GLN A 57 -12.57 -3.13 2.95
C GLN A 57 -12.73 -4.21 1.86
N GLU A 58 -13.92 -4.74 1.63
CA GLU A 58 -14.22 -5.64 0.52
C GLU A 58 -14.05 -4.95 -0.85
N ILE A 59 -14.52 -3.70 -0.96
CA ILE A 59 -14.29 -2.88 -2.17
C ILE A 59 -12.78 -2.74 -2.44
N SER A 60 -11.99 -2.44 -1.41
CA SER A 60 -10.53 -2.35 -1.50
C SER A 60 -9.90 -3.66 -1.96
N ALA A 61 -10.32 -4.78 -1.37
CA ALA A 61 -9.89 -6.12 -1.76
C ALA A 61 -10.22 -6.43 -3.22
N SER A 62 -11.42 -6.03 -3.69
CA SER A 62 -11.86 -6.23 -5.07
C SER A 62 -11.00 -5.48 -6.10
N LYS A 63 -10.28 -4.44 -5.67
CA LYS A 63 -9.35 -3.65 -6.46
C LYS A 63 -7.90 -4.11 -6.31
N ASN A 64 -7.68 -5.31 -5.78
CA ASN A 64 -6.36 -5.91 -5.53
C ASN A 64 -5.50 -5.14 -4.51
N MET A 65 -6.11 -4.31 -3.68
CA MET A 65 -5.41 -3.71 -2.54
C MET A 65 -5.49 -4.67 -1.35
N ILE A 66 -4.44 -4.71 -0.55
CA ILE A 66 -4.45 -5.45 0.71
C ILE A 66 -5.30 -4.65 1.71
N PRO A 67 -6.43 -5.20 2.19
CA PRO A 67 -7.28 -4.50 3.16
C PRO A 67 -6.57 -4.30 4.50
N ALA A 68 -6.96 -3.28 5.25
CA ALA A 68 -6.53 -3.11 6.64
C ALA A 68 -7.17 -4.16 7.56
N ASN A 69 -8.36 -4.64 7.22
CA ASN A 69 -8.99 -5.76 7.91
C ASN A 69 -8.32 -7.08 7.47
N LYS A 70 -7.60 -7.73 8.41
CA LYS A 70 -6.86 -8.98 8.18
C LYS A 70 -7.74 -10.18 7.81
N ASP A 71 -9.03 -10.13 8.15
CA ASP A 71 -9.96 -11.23 7.89
C ASP A 71 -10.46 -11.22 6.43
N ILE A 72 -10.26 -10.10 5.73
CA ILE A 72 -10.63 -9.93 4.32
C ILE A 72 -9.40 -10.16 3.44
N ALA A 73 -9.47 -11.16 2.57
CA ALA A 73 -8.40 -11.43 1.61
C ALA A 73 -8.46 -10.51 0.39
N PRO A 74 -7.34 -10.04 -0.15
CA PRO A 74 -7.32 -9.36 -1.43
C PRO A 74 -7.81 -10.31 -2.54
N LYS A 75 -8.39 -9.76 -3.61
CA LYS A 75 -8.90 -10.56 -4.73
C LYS A 75 -7.82 -11.40 -5.41
N ASN A 76 -6.62 -10.87 -5.51
CA ASN A 76 -5.44 -11.56 -6.03
C ASN A 76 -4.26 -11.26 -5.09
N GLY A 77 -3.34 -12.21 -5.02
CA GLY A 77 -2.18 -12.10 -4.15
C GLY A 77 -2.44 -12.62 -2.73
N PRO A 78 -1.41 -12.58 -1.89
CA PRO A 78 -1.47 -13.08 -0.52
C PRO A 78 -2.15 -12.09 0.42
N LYS A 79 -2.61 -12.60 1.56
CA LYS A 79 -2.97 -11.78 2.72
C LYS A 79 -1.72 -11.13 3.34
N LEU A 80 -1.94 -10.09 4.13
CA LEU A 80 -0.85 -9.36 4.78
C LEU A 80 0.02 -10.26 5.68
N ASP A 81 -0.60 -11.18 6.41
CA ASP A 81 0.07 -12.11 7.32
C ASP A 81 0.84 -13.23 6.60
N GLU A 82 0.58 -13.44 5.32
CA GLU A 82 1.34 -14.36 4.47
C GLU A 82 2.59 -13.73 3.85
N ILE A 83 2.73 -12.40 3.97
CA ILE A 83 3.87 -11.66 3.43
C ILE A 83 4.94 -11.50 4.52
N LYS A 84 6.15 -12.01 4.25
CA LYS A 84 7.29 -11.68 5.11
C LYS A 84 7.66 -10.21 4.92
N THR A 85 7.36 -9.38 5.91
CA THR A 85 7.70 -7.95 5.88
C THR A 85 9.13 -7.73 6.37
N LEU A 86 9.81 -6.78 5.74
CA LEU A 86 11.07 -6.26 6.25
C LEU A 86 10.79 -5.26 7.38
N ASN A 87 11.70 -5.19 8.34
CA ASN A 87 11.62 -4.18 9.39
C ASN A 87 12.12 -2.84 8.82
N ASP A 88 11.19 -1.94 8.53
CA ASP A 88 11.49 -0.63 7.97
C ASP A 88 11.80 0.36 9.11
N ASP A 89 13.00 0.93 9.10
CA ASP A 89 13.34 2.08 9.94
C ASP A 89 12.77 3.35 9.31
N LEU A 90 11.52 3.67 9.62
CA LEU A 90 10.82 4.83 9.05
C LEU A 90 11.48 6.16 9.46
N ASP A 91 11.96 6.28 10.68
CA ASP A 91 12.64 7.51 11.17
C ASP A 91 13.97 7.69 10.45
N GLY A 92 14.73 6.63 10.27
CA GLY A 92 15.94 6.62 9.47
C GLY A 92 15.69 6.96 8.01
N LEU A 93 14.64 6.40 7.40
CA LEU A 93 14.24 6.70 6.03
C LEU A 93 13.87 8.17 5.83
N VAL A 94 13.15 8.77 6.79
CA VAL A 94 12.78 10.18 6.74
C VAL A 94 14.01 11.07 6.89
N SER A 95 14.84 10.83 7.93
CA SER A 95 16.02 11.64 8.21
C SER A 95 17.08 11.58 7.12
N GLN A 96 17.25 10.42 6.46
CA GLN A 96 18.23 10.20 5.40
C GLN A 96 17.64 10.32 3.98
N SER A 97 16.38 10.72 3.86
CA SER A 97 15.65 10.73 2.58
C SER A 97 16.40 11.46 1.45
N LYS A 98 17.05 12.60 1.76
CA LYS A 98 17.81 13.38 0.77
C LYS A 98 19.01 12.59 0.26
N ASP A 99 19.83 12.07 1.16
CA ASP A 99 21.05 11.34 0.82
C ASP A 99 20.76 10.05 0.08
N ILE A 100 19.69 9.34 0.46
CA ILE A 100 19.22 8.14 -0.23
C ILE A 100 18.84 8.47 -1.67
N LYS A 101 18.04 9.53 -1.89
CA LYS A 101 17.63 9.95 -3.23
C LYS A 101 18.80 10.38 -4.11
N GLU A 102 19.74 11.16 -3.55
CA GLU A 102 20.94 11.59 -4.27
C GLU A 102 21.84 10.41 -4.64
N THR A 103 22.05 9.49 -3.71
CA THR A 103 22.84 8.29 -3.95
C THR A 103 22.20 7.41 -5.03
N PHE A 104 20.88 7.23 -4.97
CA PHE A 104 20.14 6.48 -5.98
C PHE A 104 20.27 7.13 -7.36
N ALA A 105 20.07 8.47 -7.43
CA ALA A 105 20.17 9.19 -8.68
C ALA A 105 21.57 9.09 -9.29
N LYS A 106 22.63 9.27 -8.50
CA LYS A 106 24.03 9.15 -8.96
C LYS A 106 24.36 7.74 -9.44
N ARG A 107 23.76 6.70 -8.85
CA ARG A 107 24.10 5.30 -9.12
C ARG A 107 23.32 4.72 -10.29
N TYR A 108 22.05 5.08 -10.44
CA TYR A 108 21.11 4.39 -11.32
C TYR A 108 20.44 5.28 -12.36
N LEU A 109 20.36 6.59 -12.15
CA LEU A 109 19.78 7.53 -13.12
C LEU A 109 20.93 8.23 -13.89
N LYS A 110 21.36 7.61 -14.98
CA LYS A 110 22.34 8.18 -15.92
C LYS A 110 21.64 8.89 -17.07
#